data_e0576572bb1d7fc189ba517409cee5b5
#
_entry.id   e0576572bb1d7fc189ba517409cee5b5
#
_cell.length_a   1.000
_cell.length_b   1.000
_cell.length_c   1.000
_cell.angle_alpha   90.00
_cell.angle_beta   90.00
_cell.angle_gamma   90.00
#
_symmetry.space_group_name_H-M   'P 1'
#
loop_
_entity.id
_entity.type
_entity.pdbx_description
1 polymer ?
#
loop_
_entity_poly.entity_id
_entity_poly.type
_entity_poly.pdbx_seq_one_letter_code
_entity_poly.pdbx_strand_id
1 'polypeptide(L)'
;MKHVSTGILPLDTQLGGGFPAGSVVSVFEEPGAGADVLSYHFVVEGARRGENVLYLATDDSTEEIKEYINLYFDLDEAVWENVTLLSLNVSALSEEKESDAKGFLKKTIYDPIGGIKTVLSNEEFERVVINNFTYFLANYPIEDIISLINVFSKYAKKRQSVVMILITKGMFDPRTETTVKHYSDGVIELTLKELENEVQRRLKVIKFKGILVPKAILRYELTDKGIKMESLMRVL
;
A
#
# COMPACT_ATOMS: atom_id res chain seq x y z
N MET A 1 -16.18 11.12 10.59
CA MET A 1 -15.53 9.86 10.16
C MET A 1 -14.07 9.95 10.57
N LYS A 2 -13.48 8.89 11.15
CA LYS A 2 -12.04 8.87 11.47
C LYS A 2 -11.25 8.77 10.17
N HIS A 3 -10.16 9.52 10.03
CA HIS A 3 -9.24 9.45 8.89
C HIS A 3 -7.86 8.98 9.37
N VAL A 4 -7.14 8.32 8.49
CA VAL A 4 -5.79 7.81 8.68
C VAL A 4 -4.88 8.57 7.72
N SER A 5 -3.97 9.38 8.26
CA SER A 5 -3.04 10.20 7.47
C SER A 5 -2.20 9.34 6.52
N THR A 6 -1.96 9.83 5.32
CA THR A 6 -1.09 9.17 4.34
C THR A 6 0.40 9.46 4.58
N GLY A 7 0.71 10.45 5.43
CA GLY A 7 2.06 11.00 5.57
C GLY A 7 2.40 12.04 4.49
N ILE A 8 1.45 12.35 3.61
CA ILE A 8 1.62 13.35 2.53
C ILE A 8 0.56 14.43 2.72
N LEU A 9 0.91 15.50 3.41
CA LEU A 9 -0.01 16.56 3.83
C LEU A 9 -0.92 17.11 2.72
N PRO A 10 -0.43 17.41 1.49
CA PRO A 10 -1.31 17.87 0.42
C PRO A 10 -2.35 16.83 -0.02
N LEU A 11 -2.01 15.54 0.00
CA LEU A 11 -2.96 14.46 -0.29
C LEU A 11 -3.97 14.33 0.83
N ASP A 12 -3.54 14.36 2.08
CA ASP A 12 -4.43 14.33 3.25
C ASP A 12 -5.42 15.49 3.23
N THR A 13 -4.95 16.69 2.90
CA THR A 13 -5.81 17.87 2.75
C THR A 13 -6.89 17.67 1.69
N GLN A 14 -6.54 17.10 0.54
CA GLN A 14 -7.50 16.81 -0.53
C GLN A 14 -8.53 15.75 -0.14
N LEU A 15 -8.15 14.81 0.76
CA LEU A 15 -9.01 13.74 1.26
C LEU A 15 -9.75 14.10 2.54
N GLY A 16 -9.59 15.34 3.04
CA GLY A 16 -10.22 15.78 4.30
C GLY A 16 -9.60 15.18 5.56
N GLY A 17 -8.30 14.85 5.52
CA GLY A 17 -7.52 14.35 6.65
C GLY A 17 -6.84 13.00 6.43
N GLY A 18 -6.87 12.48 5.22
CA GLY A 18 -6.30 11.19 4.86
C GLY A 18 -7.32 10.15 4.42
N PHE A 19 -6.94 8.88 4.43
CA PHE A 19 -7.84 7.80 4.05
C PHE A 19 -8.94 7.59 5.10
N PRO A 20 -10.21 7.36 4.69
CA PRO A 20 -11.25 6.98 5.63
C PRO A 20 -10.88 5.69 6.36
N ALA A 21 -10.94 5.68 7.69
CA ALA A 21 -10.72 4.48 8.48
C ALA A 21 -11.78 3.42 8.14
N GLY A 22 -11.39 2.15 8.17
CA GLY A 22 -12.24 1.04 7.77
C GLY A 22 -12.29 0.78 6.27
N SER A 23 -11.29 1.27 5.50
CA SER A 23 -11.27 1.16 4.03
C SER A 23 -10.17 0.25 3.50
N VAL A 24 -10.47 -0.37 2.34
CA VAL A 24 -9.48 -0.97 1.44
C VAL A 24 -9.20 0.01 0.31
N VAL A 25 -7.93 0.40 0.17
CA VAL A 25 -7.47 1.36 -0.84
C VAL A 25 -6.59 0.64 -1.85
N SER A 26 -7.02 0.58 -3.10
CA SER A 26 -6.18 0.08 -4.20
C SER A 26 -5.47 1.23 -4.89
N VAL A 27 -4.16 1.07 -5.04
CA VAL A 27 -3.27 2.00 -5.75
C VAL A 27 -2.83 1.32 -7.05
N PHE A 28 -3.33 1.80 -8.16
CA PHE A 28 -2.92 1.36 -9.50
C PHE A 28 -1.81 2.26 -10.01
N GLU A 29 -0.67 1.69 -10.34
CA GLU A 29 0.46 2.48 -10.84
C GLU A 29 0.94 2.05 -12.21
N GLU A 30 1.32 3.01 -13.03
CA GLU A 30 2.23 2.78 -14.15
C GLU A 30 3.64 2.54 -13.61
N PRO A 31 4.39 1.52 -14.09
CA PRO A 31 5.72 1.21 -13.58
C PRO A 31 6.63 2.44 -13.52
N GLY A 32 7.21 2.71 -12.35
CA GLY A 32 8.05 3.89 -12.10
C GLY A 32 7.29 5.14 -11.63
N ALA A 33 5.98 5.05 -11.45
CA ALA A 33 5.21 6.15 -10.87
C ALA A 33 5.44 6.31 -9.36
N GLY A 34 5.87 5.27 -8.64
CA GLY A 34 6.31 5.36 -7.24
C GLY A 34 5.23 5.02 -6.21
N ALA A 35 4.41 4.00 -6.48
CA ALA A 35 3.46 3.48 -5.49
C ALA A 35 4.17 2.94 -4.25
N ASP A 36 5.36 2.35 -4.43
CA ASP A 36 6.20 1.92 -3.32
C ASP A 36 6.49 3.08 -2.37
N VAL A 37 6.95 4.21 -2.91
CA VAL A 37 7.28 5.40 -2.12
C VAL A 37 6.04 5.98 -1.43
N LEU A 38 4.87 5.94 -2.10
CA LEU A 38 3.59 6.30 -1.47
C LEU A 38 3.29 5.39 -0.26
N SER A 39 3.53 4.09 -0.42
CA SER A 39 3.32 3.13 0.67
C SER A 39 4.31 3.34 1.81
N TYR A 40 5.55 3.72 1.53
CA TYR A 40 6.55 4.04 2.55
C TYR A 40 6.14 5.25 3.40
N HIS A 41 5.62 6.32 2.77
CA HIS A 41 5.03 7.44 3.53
C HIS A 41 3.94 6.95 4.48
N PHE A 42 3.05 6.09 3.99
CA PHE A 42 1.93 5.58 4.78
C PHE A 42 2.40 4.72 5.96
N VAL A 43 3.42 3.87 5.76
CA VAL A 43 4.04 3.04 6.80
C VAL A 43 4.72 3.91 7.86
N VAL A 44 5.61 4.80 7.41
CA VAL A 44 6.42 5.65 8.29
C VAL A 44 5.58 6.59 9.12
N GLU A 45 4.53 7.16 8.54
CA GLU A 45 3.58 8.02 9.26
C GLU A 45 2.88 7.24 10.38
N GLY A 46 2.47 5.99 10.13
CA GLY A 46 1.85 5.14 11.15
C GLY A 46 2.82 4.79 12.25
N ALA A 47 3.99 4.31 11.90
CA ALA A 47 5.01 3.89 12.85
C ALA A 47 5.47 5.05 13.76
N ARG A 48 5.65 6.26 13.20
CA ARG A 48 5.96 7.47 13.98
C ARG A 48 4.84 7.90 14.94
N ARG A 49 3.61 7.49 14.67
CA ARG A 49 2.45 7.70 15.57
C ARG A 49 2.27 6.60 16.60
N GLY A 50 3.13 5.58 16.60
CA GLY A 50 3.01 4.40 17.46
C GLY A 50 1.86 3.47 17.05
N GLU A 51 1.41 3.55 15.80
CA GLU A 51 0.41 2.64 15.22
C GLU A 51 1.10 1.35 14.75
N ASN A 52 0.47 0.20 14.97
CA ASN A 52 0.96 -1.08 14.47
C ASN A 52 0.75 -1.16 12.96
N VAL A 53 1.83 -1.41 12.24
CA VAL A 53 1.84 -1.45 10.78
C VAL A 53 2.27 -2.83 10.30
N LEU A 54 1.51 -3.42 9.38
CA LEU A 54 1.92 -4.60 8.62
C LEU A 54 2.32 -4.16 7.21
N TYR A 55 3.53 -4.54 6.80
CA TYR A 55 3.96 -4.48 5.40
C TYR A 55 4.29 -5.87 4.89
N LEU A 56 3.53 -6.34 3.93
CA LEU A 56 3.76 -7.61 3.25
C LEU A 56 4.30 -7.35 1.85
N ALA A 57 5.54 -7.80 1.62
CA ALA A 57 6.19 -7.79 0.31
C ALA A 57 6.01 -9.14 -0.38
N THR A 58 5.77 -9.13 -1.70
CA THR A 58 5.71 -10.37 -2.50
C THR A 58 7.02 -10.65 -3.21
N ASP A 59 7.76 -9.61 -3.58
CA ASP A 59 8.92 -9.69 -4.47
C ASP A 59 10.25 -9.42 -3.74
N ASP A 60 10.22 -8.57 -2.70
CA ASP A 60 11.42 -8.13 -1.97
C ASP A 60 11.54 -8.83 -0.61
N SER A 61 12.77 -8.97 -0.11
CA SER A 61 13.06 -9.43 1.26
C SER A 61 12.74 -8.34 2.29
N THR A 62 12.65 -8.73 3.55
CA THR A 62 12.41 -7.78 4.66
C THR A 62 13.57 -6.79 4.83
N GLU A 63 14.80 -7.21 4.55
CA GLU A 63 16.00 -6.41 4.57
C GLU A 63 15.99 -5.35 3.47
N GLU A 64 15.67 -5.76 2.22
CA GLU A 64 15.55 -4.84 1.09
C GLU A 64 14.48 -3.78 1.34
N ILE A 65 13.31 -4.16 1.87
CA ILE A 65 12.26 -3.20 2.23
C ILE A 65 12.74 -2.18 3.26
N LYS A 66 13.48 -2.62 4.29
CA LYS A 66 14.08 -1.70 5.26
C LYS A 66 15.06 -0.72 4.60
N GLU A 67 15.93 -1.23 3.73
CA GLU A 67 16.88 -0.41 2.98
C GLU A 67 16.16 0.60 2.09
N TYR A 68 15.12 0.20 1.34
CA TYR A 68 14.36 1.07 0.47
C TYR A 68 13.61 2.16 1.24
N ILE A 69 13.00 1.84 2.38
CA ILE A 69 12.35 2.84 3.23
C ILE A 69 13.39 3.82 3.77
N ASN A 70 14.56 3.34 4.21
CA ASN A 70 15.64 4.18 4.76
C ASN A 70 16.31 5.07 3.70
N LEU A 71 16.19 4.78 2.40
CA LEU A 71 16.62 5.70 1.35
C LEU A 71 15.89 7.05 1.39
N TYR A 72 14.64 7.04 1.84
CA TYR A 72 13.78 8.24 1.86
C TYR A 72 13.55 8.79 3.27
N PHE A 73 13.64 7.91 4.26
CA PHE A 73 13.27 8.25 5.64
C PHE A 73 14.35 7.74 6.59
N ASP A 74 15.00 8.66 7.25
CA ASP A 74 15.93 8.32 8.34
C ASP A 74 15.11 7.92 9.57
N LEU A 75 15.05 6.62 9.88
CA LEU A 75 14.24 6.05 10.94
C LEU A 75 15.09 5.48 12.06
N ASP A 76 14.78 5.91 13.28
CA ASP A 76 15.31 5.31 14.49
C ASP A 76 14.79 3.86 14.66
N GLU A 77 15.59 2.99 15.28
CA GLU A 77 15.19 1.59 15.58
C GLU A 77 13.84 1.52 16.32
N ALA A 78 13.54 2.46 17.23
CA ALA A 78 12.28 2.51 17.95
C ALA A 78 11.04 2.66 17.05
N VAL A 79 11.19 3.26 15.87
CA VAL A 79 10.09 3.38 14.90
C VAL A 79 9.79 2.02 14.27
N TRP A 80 10.83 1.21 14.05
CA TRP A 80 10.70 -0.11 13.47
C TRP A 80 10.00 -1.12 14.40
N GLU A 81 10.00 -0.90 15.72
CA GLU A 81 9.29 -1.76 16.68
C GLU A 81 7.78 -1.85 16.40
N ASN A 82 7.21 -0.83 15.75
CA ASN A 82 5.80 -0.80 15.37
C ASN A 82 5.52 -1.35 13.96
N VAL A 83 6.57 -1.80 13.24
CA VAL A 83 6.45 -2.27 11.85
C VAL A 83 6.74 -3.76 11.76
N THR A 84 5.71 -4.54 11.45
CA THR A 84 5.85 -5.95 11.10
C THR A 84 6.10 -6.07 9.60
N LEU A 85 7.29 -6.54 9.22
CA LEU A 85 7.64 -6.83 7.83
C LEU A 85 7.47 -8.32 7.57
N LEU A 86 6.75 -8.67 6.51
CA LEU A 86 6.63 -10.05 6.02
C LEU A 86 7.00 -10.09 4.54
N SER A 87 7.73 -11.12 4.13
CA SER A 87 8.07 -11.36 2.73
C SER A 87 7.57 -12.72 2.27
N LEU A 88 7.05 -12.78 1.05
CA LEU A 88 6.75 -14.02 0.34
C LEU A 88 7.92 -14.45 -0.57
N ASN A 89 9.01 -13.67 -0.62
CA ASN A 89 10.18 -13.99 -1.43
C ASN A 89 10.92 -15.22 -0.85
N VAL A 90 10.80 -16.35 -1.56
CA VAL A 90 11.35 -17.65 -1.13
C VAL A 90 12.89 -17.64 -1.09
N SER A 91 13.54 -16.82 -1.91
CA SER A 91 14.99 -16.74 -2.00
C SER A 91 15.64 -16.22 -0.71
N ALA A 92 14.94 -15.37 0.03
CA ALA A 92 15.42 -14.82 1.31
C ALA A 92 15.38 -15.84 2.48
N LEU A 93 14.68 -16.96 2.33
CA LEU A 93 14.49 -17.93 3.42
C LEU A 93 15.61 -18.95 3.56
N SER A 94 16.59 -18.97 2.67
CA SER A 94 17.67 -19.97 2.67
C SER A 94 18.74 -19.76 3.75
N GLU A 95 18.80 -18.61 4.41
CA GLU A 95 19.90 -18.24 5.30
C GLU A 95 19.54 -18.01 6.78
N GLU A 96 18.28 -17.98 7.18
CA GLU A 96 17.90 -17.65 8.56
C GLU A 96 17.68 -18.85 9.49
N LYS A 97 18.16 -18.70 10.73
CA LYS A 97 18.11 -19.70 11.81
C LYS A 97 16.69 -20.06 12.25
N GLU A 98 16.51 -21.33 12.61
CA GLU A 98 15.23 -21.91 13.05
C GLU A 98 14.64 -21.23 14.30
N SER A 99 13.60 -20.42 14.10
CA SER A 99 12.71 -19.89 15.13
C SER A 99 11.26 -20.24 14.79
N ASP A 100 10.34 -20.18 15.78
CA ASP A 100 8.91 -20.50 15.60
C ASP A 100 8.24 -19.64 14.49
N ALA A 101 8.77 -18.44 14.22
CA ALA A 101 8.37 -17.61 13.09
C ALA A 101 8.58 -18.29 11.72
N LYS A 102 9.57 -19.20 11.58
CA LYS A 102 9.82 -19.93 10.33
C LYS A 102 8.71 -20.92 9.97
N GLY A 103 8.10 -21.55 10.94
CA GLY A 103 6.96 -22.46 10.68
C GLY A 103 5.78 -21.72 10.07
N PHE A 104 5.53 -20.51 10.55
CA PHE A 104 4.49 -19.62 10.04
C PHE A 104 4.85 -19.09 8.63
N LEU A 105 6.08 -18.58 8.43
CA LEU A 105 6.56 -18.09 7.13
C LEU A 105 6.52 -19.21 6.06
N LYS A 106 7.00 -20.43 6.36
CA LYS A 106 6.88 -21.58 5.45
C LYS A 106 5.43 -21.82 5.03
N LYS A 107 4.49 -21.83 5.98
CA LYS A 107 3.08 -22.05 5.69
C LYS A 107 2.50 -20.91 4.84
N THR A 108 2.90 -19.67 5.09
CA THR A 108 2.46 -18.50 4.33
C THR A 108 2.99 -18.52 2.89
N ILE A 109 4.18 -19.08 2.64
CA ILE A 109 4.74 -19.22 1.29
C ILE A 109 3.98 -20.27 0.48
N TYR A 110 3.58 -21.40 1.09
CA TYR A 110 2.81 -22.44 0.40
C TYR A 110 1.33 -22.10 0.24
N ASP A 111 0.77 -21.28 1.13
CA ASP A 111 -0.60 -20.76 1.07
C ASP A 111 -0.61 -19.27 1.47
N PRO A 112 -0.17 -18.37 0.57
CA PRO A 112 -0.10 -16.94 0.84
C PRO A 112 -1.42 -16.33 1.31
N ILE A 113 -2.55 -16.71 0.69
CA ILE A 113 -3.87 -16.20 1.08
C ILE A 113 -4.25 -16.68 2.49
N GLY A 114 -4.03 -17.95 2.81
CA GLY A 114 -4.28 -18.51 4.14
C GLY A 114 -3.34 -17.90 5.19
N GLY A 115 -2.09 -17.66 4.83
CA GLY A 115 -1.11 -16.99 5.68
C GLY A 115 -1.55 -15.57 6.05
N ILE A 116 -1.92 -14.76 5.08
CA ILE A 116 -2.44 -13.39 5.32
C ILE A 116 -3.67 -13.42 6.23
N LYS A 117 -4.63 -14.31 5.96
CA LYS A 117 -5.83 -14.46 6.80
C LYS A 117 -5.47 -14.81 8.25
N THR A 118 -4.45 -15.64 8.45
CA THR A 118 -3.99 -16.05 9.78
C THR A 118 -3.34 -14.86 10.51
N VAL A 119 -2.47 -14.10 9.86
CA VAL A 119 -1.85 -12.88 10.44
C VAL A 119 -2.92 -11.90 10.89
N LEU A 120 -3.84 -11.53 9.97
CA LEU A 120 -4.91 -10.58 10.25
C LEU A 120 -5.93 -11.08 11.30
N SER A 121 -5.99 -12.38 11.57
CA SER A 121 -6.86 -12.95 12.61
C SER A 121 -6.21 -12.89 13.99
N ASN A 122 -4.91 -13.02 14.07
CA ASN A 122 -4.14 -13.13 15.31
C ASN A 122 -3.62 -11.79 15.82
N GLU A 123 -3.40 -10.82 14.93
CA GLU A 123 -2.77 -9.54 15.24
C GLU A 123 -3.65 -8.36 14.82
N GLU A 124 -3.43 -7.23 15.47
CA GLU A 124 -4.16 -5.98 15.23
C GLU A 124 -3.24 -4.94 14.65
N PHE A 125 -3.54 -4.53 13.42
CA PHE A 125 -2.81 -3.47 12.72
C PHE A 125 -3.74 -2.32 12.38
N GLU A 126 -3.30 -1.10 12.62
CA GLU A 126 -3.97 0.12 12.16
C GLU A 126 -3.72 0.37 10.67
N ARG A 127 -2.58 -0.12 10.17
CA ARG A 127 -2.20 0.00 8.75
C ARG A 127 -1.71 -1.33 8.20
N VAL A 128 -2.18 -1.68 7.02
CA VAL A 128 -1.72 -2.86 6.30
C VAL A 128 -1.36 -2.44 4.88
N VAL A 129 -0.18 -2.83 4.42
CA VAL A 129 0.27 -2.66 3.02
C VAL A 129 0.54 -4.03 2.43
N ILE A 130 0.02 -4.27 1.23
CA ILE A 130 0.34 -5.45 0.41
C ILE A 130 1.04 -4.95 -0.85
N ASN A 131 2.34 -5.16 -0.91
CA ASN A 131 3.20 -4.81 -2.03
C ASN A 131 3.93 -6.06 -2.55
N ASN A 132 3.61 -6.60 -3.69
CA ASN A 132 2.75 -6.15 -4.75
C ASN A 132 1.50 -7.04 -4.83
N PHE A 133 0.30 -6.48 -4.82
CA PHE A 133 -0.93 -7.25 -4.94
C PHE A 133 -1.12 -7.85 -6.34
N THR A 134 -0.37 -7.36 -7.33
CA THR A 134 -0.26 -7.91 -8.69
C THR A 134 0.10 -9.40 -8.68
N TYR A 135 0.95 -9.82 -7.72
CA TYR A 135 1.29 -11.23 -7.52
C TYR A 135 0.04 -12.11 -7.34
N PHE A 136 -0.90 -11.66 -6.51
CA PHE A 136 -2.12 -12.42 -6.25
C PHE A 136 -3.02 -12.46 -7.50
N LEU A 137 -3.14 -11.33 -8.21
CA LEU A 137 -3.91 -11.25 -9.46
C LEU A 137 -3.34 -12.16 -10.56
N ALA A 138 -2.02 -12.36 -10.58
CA ALA A 138 -1.35 -13.21 -11.55
C ALA A 138 -1.45 -14.71 -11.23
N ASN A 139 -1.59 -15.08 -9.95
CA ASN A 139 -1.45 -16.46 -9.51
C ASN A 139 -2.75 -17.10 -8.99
N TYR A 140 -3.84 -16.32 -8.81
CA TYR A 140 -5.10 -16.81 -8.25
C TYR A 140 -6.30 -16.42 -9.11
N PRO A 141 -7.36 -17.27 -9.13
CA PRO A 141 -8.62 -16.95 -9.78
C PRO A 141 -9.25 -15.66 -9.23
N ILE A 142 -9.98 -14.93 -10.07
CA ILE A 142 -10.59 -13.65 -9.67
C ILE A 142 -11.57 -13.78 -8.50
N GLU A 143 -12.22 -14.91 -8.37
CA GLU A 143 -13.12 -15.23 -7.25
C GLU A 143 -12.38 -15.25 -5.91
N ASP A 144 -11.17 -15.81 -5.88
CA ASP A 144 -10.31 -15.85 -4.69
C ASP A 144 -9.81 -14.45 -4.35
N ILE A 145 -9.49 -13.64 -5.36
CA ILE A 145 -9.10 -12.24 -5.20
C ILE A 145 -10.25 -11.42 -4.59
N ILE A 146 -11.47 -11.58 -5.12
CA ILE A 146 -12.66 -10.93 -4.56
C ILE A 146 -12.88 -11.36 -3.10
N SER A 147 -12.72 -12.66 -2.82
CA SER A 147 -12.81 -13.19 -1.45
C SER A 147 -11.77 -12.56 -0.52
N LEU A 148 -10.52 -12.43 -0.98
CA LEU A 148 -9.43 -11.81 -0.22
C LEU A 148 -9.69 -10.32 0.05
N ILE A 149 -10.12 -9.55 -0.96
CA ILE A 149 -10.50 -8.13 -0.78
C ILE A 149 -11.65 -7.99 0.23
N ASN A 150 -12.62 -8.90 0.20
CA ASN A 150 -13.71 -8.92 1.19
C ASN A 150 -13.21 -9.23 2.61
N VAL A 151 -12.19 -10.10 2.76
CA VAL A 151 -11.53 -10.32 4.06
C VAL A 151 -10.87 -9.03 4.54
N PHE A 152 -10.11 -8.34 3.68
CA PHE A 152 -9.51 -7.05 3.98
C PHE A 152 -10.57 -6.00 4.39
N SER A 153 -11.67 -5.92 3.65
CA SER A 153 -12.76 -4.98 3.97
C SER A 153 -13.42 -5.26 5.32
N LYS A 154 -13.64 -6.53 5.65
CA LYS A 154 -14.17 -6.93 6.97
C LYS A 154 -13.19 -6.58 8.08
N TYR A 155 -11.90 -6.90 7.88
CA TYR A 155 -10.83 -6.57 8.82
C TYR A 155 -10.73 -5.07 9.06
N ALA A 156 -10.60 -4.29 7.98
CA ALA A 156 -10.47 -2.84 8.05
C ALA A 156 -11.64 -2.21 8.80
N LYS A 157 -12.88 -2.58 8.49
CA LYS A 157 -14.09 -2.07 9.16
C LYS A 157 -14.13 -2.41 10.64
N LYS A 158 -13.77 -3.66 11.00
CA LYS A 158 -13.76 -4.12 12.39
C LYS A 158 -12.73 -3.38 13.22
N ARG A 159 -11.54 -3.13 12.67
CA ARG A 159 -10.39 -2.53 13.36
C ARG A 159 -10.31 -1.01 13.18
N GLN A 160 -11.14 -0.43 12.30
CA GLN A 160 -11.02 0.98 11.88
C GLN A 160 -9.63 1.27 11.31
N SER A 161 -9.04 0.29 10.64
CA SER A 161 -7.75 0.33 9.98
C SER A 161 -7.87 0.68 8.50
N VAL A 162 -6.74 0.84 7.82
CA VAL A 162 -6.67 0.98 6.36
C VAL A 162 -5.80 -0.13 5.79
N VAL A 163 -6.33 -0.84 4.79
CA VAL A 163 -5.57 -1.82 4.00
C VAL A 163 -5.28 -1.21 2.63
N MET A 164 -4.00 -0.97 2.33
CA MET A 164 -3.52 -0.50 1.04
C MET A 164 -3.00 -1.68 0.22
N ILE A 165 -3.45 -1.81 -1.01
CA ILE A 165 -2.97 -2.82 -1.96
C ILE A 165 -2.40 -2.15 -3.20
N LEU A 166 -1.15 -2.48 -3.57
CA LEU A 166 -0.46 -1.91 -4.72
C LEU A 166 -0.59 -2.83 -5.94
N ILE A 167 -0.92 -2.27 -7.09
CA ILE A 167 -1.22 -3.02 -8.31
C ILE A 167 -0.56 -2.33 -9.50
N THR A 168 0.19 -3.09 -10.28
CA THR A 168 0.73 -2.62 -11.56
C THR A 168 -0.39 -2.49 -12.59
N LYS A 169 -0.59 -1.26 -13.07
CA LYS A 169 -1.63 -0.93 -14.04
C LYS A 169 -1.29 -1.46 -15.42
N GLY A 170 -2.29 -1.97 -16.12
CA GLY A 170 -2.14 -2.44 -17.51
C GLY A 170 -1.59 -3.86 -17.65
N MET A 171 -1.33 -4.56 -16.56
CA MET A 171 -0.92 -5.97 -16.60
C MET A 171 -2.08 -6.94 -16.84
N PHE A 172 -3.30 -6.53 -16.54
CA PHE A 172 -4.49 -7.37 -16.64
C PHE A 172 -5.51 -6.75 -17.59
N ASP A 173 -6.43 -7.59 -18.03
CA ASP A 173 -7.54 -7.14 -18.86
C ASP A 173 -8.42 -6.10 -18.11
N PRO A 174 -9.12 -5.22 -18.84
CA PRO A 174 -9.90 -4.15 -18.23
C PRO A 174 -11.01 -4.63 -17.27
N ARG A 175 -11.52 -5.86 -17.47
CA ARG A 175 -12.55 -6.43 -16.59
C ARG A 175 -11.96 -6.78 -15.23
N THR A 176 -10.80 -7.41 -15.22
CA THR A 176 -10.07 -7.77 -13.98
C THR A 176 -9.74 -6.51 -13.16
N GLU A 177 -9.12 -5.49 -13.79
CA GLU A 177 -8.82 -4.24 -13.08
C GLU A 177 -10.08 -3.54 -12.58
N THR A 178 -11.13 -3.49 -13.40
CA THR A 178 -12.41 -2.88 -13.01
C THR A 178 -13.06 -3.64 -11.85
N THR A 179 -12.92 -4.96 -11.81
CA THR A 179 -13.40 -5.78 -10.70
C THR A 179 -12.71 -5.39 -9.39
N VAL A 180 -11.38 -5.30 -9.38
CA VAL A 180 -10.65 -4.85 -8.19
C VAL A 180 -11.06 -3.44 -7.76
N LYS A 181 -11.15 -2.50 -8.73
CA LYS A 181 -11.62 -1.13 -8.48
C LYS A 181 -13.04 -1.10 -7.89
N HIS A 182 -13.92 -2.01 -8.33
CA HIS A 182 -15.28 -2.11 -7.81
C HIS A 182 -15.32 -2.53 -6.35
N TYR A 183 -14.57 -3.55 -5.97
CA TYR A 183 -14.56 -4.10 -4.61
C TYR A 183 -13.77 -3.26 -3.60
N SER A 184 -12.84 -2.41 -4.05
CA SER A 184 -12.11 -1.48 -3.19
C SER A 184 -13.00 -0.34 -2.71
N ASP A 185 -12.75 0.18 -1.51
CA ASP A 185 -13.44 1.36 -0.97
C ASP A 185 -12.83 2.66 -1.50
N GLY A 186 -11.50 2.71 -1.64
CA GLY A 186 -10.73 3.76 -2.27
C GLY A 186 -9.96 3.28 -3.49
N VAL A 187 -9.81 4.13 -4.50
CA VAL A 187 -9.01 3.86 -5.71
C VAL A 187 -8.19 5.09 -6.04
N ILE A 188 -6.88 4.90 -6.11
CA ILE A 188 -5.89 5.90 -6.54
C ILE A 188 -5.19 5.39 -7.79
N GLU A 189 -4.95 6.24 -8.75
CA GLU A 189 -4.10 5.96 -9.91
C GLU A 189 -2.87 6.86 -9.90
N LEU A 190 -1.70 6.25 -10.07
CA LEU A 190 -0.43 6.91 -10.31
C LEU A 190 -0.03 6.70 -11.77
N THR A 191 0.20 7.79 -12.49
CA THR A 191 0.50 7.74 -13.93
C THR A 191 1.70 8.60 -14.27
N LEU A 192 2.34 8.27 -15.38
CA LEU A 192 3.42 9.03 -15.98
C LEU A 192 2.92 9.77 -17.21
N LYS A 193 3.32 11.02 -17.38
CA LYS A 193 3.09 11.77 -18.59
C LYS A 193 4.42 12.29 -19.12
N GLU A 194 4.79 11.85 -20.30
CA GLU A 194 5.93 12.39 -21.01
C GLU A 194 5.58 13.75 -21.58
N LEU A 195 6.41 14.75 -21.32
CA LEU A 195 6.32 16.12 -21.82
C LEU A 195 7.70 16.51 -22.37
N GLU A 196 7.85 16.55 -23.67
CA GLU A 196 9.08 16.92 -24.37
C GLU A 196 10.35 16.29 -23.76
N ASN A 197 10.93 16.91 -22.72
CA ASN A 197 12.18 16.50 -22.10
C ASN A 197 12.04 16.06 -20.63
N GLU A 198 10.82 15.91 -20.12
CA GLU A 198 10.58 15.52 -18.72
C GLU A 198 9.45 14.49 -18.57
N VAL A 199 9.52 13.70 -17.51
CA VAL A 199 8.46 12.79 -17.10
C VAL A 199 7.75 13.38 -15.90
N GLN A 200 6.48 13.75 -16.06
CA GLN A 200 5.62 14.26 -15.00
C GLN A 200 4.85 13.12 -14.34
N ARG A 201 4.98 13.00 -13.02
CA ARG A 201 4.18 12.06 -12.23
C ARG A 201 2.88 12.69 -11.77
N ARG A 202 1.81 11.91 -11.85
CA ARG A 202 0.45 12.36 -11.54
C ARG A 202 -0.26 11.36 -10.64
N LEU A 203 -0.90 11.88 -9.59
CA LEU A 203 -1.79 11.13 -8.70
C LEU A 203 -3.23 11.60 -8.94
N LYS A 204 -4.11 10.66 -9.22
CA LYS A 204 -5.53 10.89 -9.39
C LYS A 204 -6.31 10.02 -8.40
N VAL A 205 -7.16 10.64 -7.62
CA VAL A 205 -8.15 9.93 -6.81
C VAL A 205 -9.35 9.61 -7.71
N ILE A 206 -9.60 8.32 -7.92
CA ILE A 206 -10.70 7.88 -8.81
C ILE A 206 -11.98 7.72 -8.02
N LYS A 207 -11.88 7.17 -6.79
CA LYS A 207 -13.02 6.80 -5.98
C LYS A 207 -12.63 6.78 -4.51
N PHE A 208 -13.53 7.23 -3.66
CA PHE A 208 -13.54 6.90 -2.23
C PHE A 208 -14.97 6.85 -1.73
N LYS A 209 -15.32 5.80 -0.99
CA LYS A 209 -16.61 5.71 -0.30
C LYS A 209 -16.61 6.64 0.91
N GLY A 210 -17.66 7.40 1.05
CA GLY A 210 -17.91 8.22 2.24
C GLY A 210 -17.24 9.60 2.25
N ILE A 211 -16.48 9.98 1.21
CA ILE A 211 -15.93 11.33 1.04
C ILE A 211 -16.15 11.87 -0.36
N LEU A 212 -16.10 13.18 -0.51
CA LEU A 212 -16.11 13.82 -1.82
C LEU A 212 -14.75 13.57 -2.50
N VAL A 213 -14.79 12.99 -3.69
CA VAL A 213 -13.59 12.75 -4.47
C VAL A 213 -13.02 14.08 -4.99
N PRO A 214 -11.73 14.37 -4.75
CA PRO A 214 -11.09 15.57 -5.29
C PRO A 214 -11.15 15.60 -6.81
N LYS A 215 -11.45 16.76 -7.40
CA LYS A 215 -11.42 16.95 -8.86
C LYS A 215 -10.01 17.14 -9.40
N ALA A 216 -9.08 17.56 -8.54
CA ALA A 216 -7.71 17.88 -8.93
C ALA A 216 -6.88 16.61 -9.17
N ILE A 217 -6.08 16.64 -10.21
CA ILE A 217 -4.97 15.72 -10.41
C ILE A 217 -3.76 16.35 -9.73
N LEU A 218 -3.17 15.67 -8.75
CA LEU A 218 -1.99 16.11 -8.05
C LEU A 218 -0.75 15.74 -8.86
N ARG A 219 0.14 16.71 -9.07
CA ARG A 219 1.48 16.48 -9.62
C ARG A 219 2.45 16.27 -8.48
N TYR A 220 3.46 15.43 -8.69
CA TYR A 220 4.47 15.18 -7.69
C TYR A 220 5.79 14.75 -8.30
N GLU A 221 6.83 14.91 -7.49
CA GLU A 221 8.18 14.46 -7.76
C GLU A 221 8.57 13.38 -6.74
N LEU A 222 9.43 12.45 -7.15
CA LEU A 222 10.15 11.57 -6.23
C LEU A 222 11.48 12.25 -5.90
N THR A 223 11.69 12.51 -4.62
CA THR A 223 12.88 13.16 -4.09
C THR A 223 13.58 12.23 -3.09
N ASP A 224 14.73 12.64 -2.60
CA ASP A 224 15.45 11.98 -1.50
C ASP A 224 14.68 11.96 -0.16
N LYS A 225 13.53 12.64 -0.09
CA LYS A 225 12.61 12.67 1.05
C LYS A 225 11.23 12.09 0.71
N GLY A 226 11.19 11.23 -0.30
CA GLY A 226 9.97 10.61 -0.78
C GLY A 226 9.17 11.49 -1.75
N ILE A 227 7.86 11.37 -1.71
CA ILE A 227 6.93 12.11 -2.57
C ILE A 227 6.82 13.56 -2.11
N LYS A 228 7.12 14.48 -3.03
CA LYS A 228 6.88 15.91 -2.88
C LYS A 228 5.78 16.34 -3.85
N MET A 229 4.63 16.74 -3.32
CA MET A 229 3.56 17.28 -4.16
C MET A 229 3.88 18.69 -4.63
N GLU A 230 3.61 18.98 -5.90
CA GLU A 230 3.68 20.34 -6.42
C GLU A 230 2.60 21.23 -5.81
N SER A 231 2.93 22.47 -5.52
CA SER A 231 1.97 23.44 -5.05
C SER A 231 0.93 23.71 -6.14
N LEU A 232 -0.36 23.55 -5.83
CA LEU A 232 -1.44 24.03 -6.68
C LEU A 232 -1.49 25.56 -6.60
N MET A 233 -0.58 26.27 -7.28
CA MET A 233 -0.81 27.70 -7.54
C MET A 233 -2.01 27.80 -8.48
N ARG A 234 -3.17 28.16 -7.95
CA ARG A 234 -4.21 28.74 -8.78
C ARG A 234 -3.71 30.13 -9.20
N VAL A 235 -3.30 30.27 -10.43
CA VAL A 235 -3.26 31.60 -11.06
C VAL A 235 -4.74 32.02 -11.12
N LEU A 236 -5.10 32.98 -10.30
CA LEU A 236 -6.39 33.68 -10.34
C LEU A 236 -6.48 34.54 -11.60
#